data_4265bf9c2574a205b2a943c626e82a10
#
_entry.id   4265bf9c2574a205b2a943c626e82a10
#
_cell.length_a   1.000
_cell.length_b   1.000
_cell.length_c   1.000
_cell.angle_alpha   90.00
_cell.angle_beta   90.00
_cell.angle_gamma   90.00
#
_symmetry.space_group_name_H-M   'P 1'
#
loop_
_entity.id
_entity.type
_entity.pdbx_description
1 polymer ?
#
loop_
_entity_poly.entity_id
_entity_poly.type
_entity_poly.pdbx_seq_one_letter_code
_entity_poly.pdbx_strand_id
1 'polypeptide(L)'
;MLTLVIGGAASGKSAYAESLVLKTGLPRYYLATMQVWDAECAARVEKHRKMRAEKQFETLECPLHLDRLALPGRGTVLLEDLGNLVANELYDPGGAGEHTAKAVLTGLERLAAGCSDLIVVSNEVFSGGADYVGDTAQYLRALAQVNNAFAARADNVCRVVCGLPVYYKGGEKL
;
A
#
# COMPACT_ATOMS: atom_id res chain seq x y z
N MET A 1 -8.13 9.06 -9.49
CA MET A 1 -7.40 9.85 -8.45
C MET A 1 -6.37 8.95 -7.77
N LEU A 2 -5.16 9.48 -7.52
CA LEU A 2 -4.08 8.75 -6.84
C LEU A 2 -3.87 9.36 -5.45
N THR A 3 -3.90 8.54 -4.39
CA THR A 3 -3.74 8.99 -3.00
C THR A 3 -2.70 8.15 -2.28
N LEU A 4 -1.72 8.80 -1.65
CA LEU A 4 -0.75 8.17 -0.76
C LEU A 4 -1.09 8.49 0.69
N VAL A 5 -1.30 7.45 1.49
CA VAL A 5 -1.56 7.53 2.93
C VAL A 5 -0.37 6.95 3.68
N ILE A 6 0.38 7.80 4.39
CA ILE A 6 1.59 7.39 5.13
C ILE A 6 1.31 7.48 6.64
N GLY A 7 1.95 6.64 7.42
CA GLY A 7 1.91 6.73 8.89
C GLY A 7 2.74 5.67 9.57
N GLY A 8 3.05 5.91 10.83
CA GLY A 8 3.74 4.96 11.69
C GLY A 8 2.87 3.74 12.07
N ALA A 9 3.46 2.80 12.78
CA ALA A 9 2.70 1.67 13.34
C ALA A 9 1.54 2.18 14.21
N ALA A 10 0.37 1.55 14.11
CA ALA A 10 -0.84 1.90 14.86
C ALA A 10 -1.31 3.37 14.75
N SER A 11 -0.85 4.11 13.75
CA SER A 11 -1.23 5.52 13.54
C SER A 11 -2.71 5.72 13.13
N GLY A 12 -3.42 4.65 12.74
CA GLY A 12 -4.76 4.72 12.18
C GLY A 12 -4.80 4.89 10.65
N LYS A 13 -3.63 4.81 9.96
CA LYS A 13 -3.53 5.01 8.51
C LYS A 13 -4.41 4.07 7.69
N SER A 14 -4.45 2.77 8.05
CA SER A 14 -5.24 1.76 7.35
C SER A 14 -6.75 2.05 7.47
N ALA A 15 -7.23 2.36 8.67
CA ALA A 15 -8.62 2.72 8.90
C ALA A 15 -9.00 4.01 8.15
N TYR A 16 -8.11 4.99 8.12
CA TYR A 16 -8.33 6.22 7.36
C TYR A 16 -8.37 5.95 5.85
N ALA A 17 -7.40 5.19 5.30
CA ALA A 17 -7.37 4.83 3.88
C ALA A 17 -8.64 4.06 3.47
N GLU A 18 -9.09 3.12 4.30
CA GLU A 18 -10.34 2.39 4.10
C GLU A 18 -11.55 3.34 4.08
N SER A 19 -11.60 4.33 4.97
CA SER A 19 -12.66 5.33 5.00
C SER A 19 -12.74 6.16 3.72
N LEU A 20 -11.61 6.41 3.06
CA LEU A 20 -11.58 7.08 1.74
C LEU A 20 -12.21 6.21 0.66
N VAL A 21 -11.87 4.90 0.63
CA VAL A 21 -12.45 3.97 -0.33
C VAL A 21 -13.96 3.81 -0.12
N LEU A 22 -14.43 3.81 1.13
CA LEU A 22 -15.86 3.68 1.44
C LEU A 22 -16.71 4.86 0.92
N LYS A 23 -16.09 6.00 0.62
CA LYS A 23 -16.76 7.15 -0.03
C LYS A 23 -16.89 7.00 -1.54
N THR A 24 -16.21 6.00 -2.15
CA THR A 24 -16.29 5.74 -3.60
C THR A 24 -17.37 4.73 -3.93
N GLY A 25 -17.71 4.62 -5.22
CA GLY A 25 -18.62 3.61 -5.72
C GLY A 25 -18.03 2.19 -5.75
N LEU A 26 -18.85 1.24 -6.21
CA LEU A 26 -18.43 -0.14 -6.47
C LEU A 26 -17.96 -0.30 -7.92
N PRO A 27 -17.10 -1.28 -8.21
CA PRO A 27 -16.49 -2.23 -7.28
C PRO A 27 -15.32 -1.63 -6.48
N ARG A 28 -15.02 -2.24 -5.32
CA ARG A 28 -13.93 -1.88 -4.43
C ARG A 28 -13.02 -3.08 -4.24
N TYR A 29 -11.74 -2.91 -4.51
CA TYR A 29 -10.73 -3.95 -4.38
C TYR A 29 -9.80 -3.65 -3.21
N TYR A 30 -9.60 -4.65 -2.35
CA TYR A 30 -8.57 -4.61 -1.32
C TYR A 30 -7.41 -5.48 -1.77
N LEU A 31 -6.30 -4.85 -2.09
CA LEU A 31 -5.09 -5.52 -2.52
C LEU A 31 -4.20 -5.85 -1.31
N ALA A 32 -4.24 -7.11 -0.89
CA ALA A 32 -3.46 -7.60 0.23
C ALA A 32 -2.06 -8.01 -0.22
N THR A 33 -1.04 -7.37 0.37
CA THR A 33 0.36 -7.63 0.02
C THR A 33 1.09 -8.50 1.04
N MET A 34 0.46 -8.81 2.17
CA MET A 34 1.05 -9.61 3.22
C MET A 34 1.18 -11.09 2.81
N GLN A 35 2.37 -11.66 2.97
CA GLN A 35 2.59 -13.08 2.86
C GLN A 35 2.15 -13.81 4.15
N VAL A 36 1.54 -14.98 4.00
CA VAL A 36 1.10 -15.81 5.12
C VAL A 36 2.19 -16.84 5.43
N TRP A 37 2.85 -16.69 6.58
CA TRP A 37 3.97 -17.55 6.97
C TRP A 37 3.57 -18.67 7.94
N ASP A 38 2.49 -18.50 8.71
CA ASP A 38 2.04 -19.45 9.73
C ASP A 38 0.51 -19.47 9.89
N ALA A 39 0.02 -20.43 10.70
CA ALA A 39 -1.41 -20.63 10.94
C ALA A 39 -2.06 -19.46 11.70
N GLU A 40 -1.34 -18.79 12.59
CA GLU A 40 -1.84 -17.63 13.33
C GLU A 40 -2.03 -16.43 12.39
N CYS A 41 -1.06 -16.21 11.52
CA CYS A 41 -1.15 -15.21 10.46
C CYS A 41 -2.34 -15.51 9.52
N ALA A 42 -2.52 -16.76 9.13
CA ALA A 42 -3.65 -17.20 8.29
C ALA A 42 -5.01 -16.91 8.96
N ALA A 43 -5.16 -17.22 10.25
CA ALA A 43 -6.39 -16.94 10.99
C ALA A 43 -6.71 -15.44 11.09
N ARG A 44 -5.67 -14.61 11.27
CA ARG A 44 -5.78 -13.15 11.31
C ARG A 44 -6.17 -12.59 9.94
N VAL A 45 -5.56 -13.07 8.87
CA VAL A 45 -5.91 -12.70 7.49
C VAL A 45 -7.37 -13.04 7.19
N GLU A 46 -7.83 -14.24 7.55
CA GLU A 46 -9.22 -14.66 7.31
C GLU A 46 -10.23 -13.81 8.10
N LYS A 47 -9.93 -13.47 9.35
CA LYS A 47 -10.76 -12.54 10.14
C LYS A 47 -10.87 -11.17 9.44
N HIS A 48 -9.75 -10.62 9.00
CA HIS A 48 -9.74 -9.34 8.28
C HIS A 48 -10.46 -9.42 6.92
N ARG A 49 -10.35 -10.56 6.23
CA ARG A 49 -11.07 -10.80 4.98
C ARG A 49 -12.59 -10.77 5.16
N LYS A 50 -13.10 -11.41 6.22
CA LYS A 50 -14.53 -11.38 6.56
C LYS A 50 -15.02 -9.97 6.86
N MET A 51 -14.29 -9.22 7.69
CA MET A 51 -14.64 -7.83 8.00
C MET A 51 -14.65 -6.93 6.75
N ARG A 52 -13.77 -7.18 5.79
CA ARG A 52 -13.72 -6.44 4.52
C ARG A 52 -14.88 -6.81 3.58
N ALA A 53 -15.28 -8.07 3.58
CA ALA A 53 -16.43 -8.53 2.79
C ALA A 53 -17.73 -7.82 3.22
N GLU A 54 -17.94 -7.61 4.53
CA GLU A 54 -19.07 -6.83 5.05
C GLU A 54 -19.09 -5.39 4.54
N LYS A 55 -17.92 -4.82 4.22
CA LYS A 55 -17.75 -3.48 3.62
C LYS A 55 -17.75 -3.49 2.10
N GLN A 56 -18.12 -4.61 1.49
CA GLN A 56 -18.18 -4.80 0.04
C GLN A 56 -16.82 -4.64 -0.67
N PHE A 57 -15.74 -5.08 -0.02
CA PHE A 57 -14.45 -5.24 -0.68
C PHE A 57 -14.30 -6.63 -1.27
N GLU A 58 -13.86 -6.68 -2.51
CA GLU A 58 -13.28 -7.88 -3.08
C GLU A 58 -11.78 -7.92 -2.76
N THR A 59 -11.32 -8.97 -2.06
CA THR A 59 -9.91 -9.10 -1.68
C THR A 59 -9.14 -9.82 -2.78
N LEU A 60 -8.09 -9.16 -3.26
CA LEU A 60 -7.11 -9.70 -4.20
C LEU A 60 -5.77 -9.86 -3.47
N GLU A 61 -5.18 -11.04 -3.49
CA GLU A 61 -3.88 -11.28 -2.88
C GLU A 61 -2.78 -11.07 -3.91
N CYS A 62 -1.85 -10.16 -3.61
CA CYS A 62 -0.74 -9.82 -4.49
C CYS A 62 0.52 -9.52 -3.66
N PRO A 63 1.15 -10.55 -3.10
CA PRO A 63 2.37 -10.36 -2.31
C PRO A 63 3.59 -10.01 -3.17
N LEU A 64 3.58 -10.37 -4.45
CA LEU A 64 4.65 -10.16 -5.44
C LEU A 64 4.06 -9.81 -6.82
N HIS A 65 4.91 -9.30 -7.70
CA HIS A 65 4.61 -9.12 -9.13
C HIS A 65 3.36 -8.28 -9.40
N LEU A 66 3.25 -7.14 -8.71
CA LEU A 66 2.14 -6.20 -8.89
C LEU A 66 1.91 -5.83 -10.38
N ASP A 67 2.97 -5.84 -11.17
CA ASP A 67 2.94 -5.58 -12.61
C ASP A 67 2.15 -6.62 -13.43
N ARG A 68 1.90 -7.81 -12.86
CA ARG A 68 1.16 -8.90 -13.50
C ARG A 68 -0.28 -9.01 -13.03
N LEU A 69 -0.67 -8.23 -12.03
CA LEU A 69 -2.03 -8.25 -11.50
C LEU A 69 -3.02 -7.72 -12.53
N ALA A 70 -4.06 -8.51 -12.78
CA ALA A 70 -5.23 -8.09 -13.56
C ALA A 70 -6.40 -7.85 -12.63
N LEU A 71 -7.00 -6.66 -12.68
CA LEU A 71 -8.22 -6.34 -11.93
C LEU A 71 -9.42 -6.98 -12.64
N PRO A 72 -10.42 -7.55 -11.91
CA PRO A 72 -11.64 -8.09 -12.49
C PRO A 72 -12.47 -7.05 -13.23
N GLY A 73 -12.33 -5.79 -12.88
CA GLY A 73 -13.02 -4.66 -13.52
C GLY A 73 -12.46 -3.33 -13.05
N ARG A 74 -12.92 -2.25 -13.64
CA ARG A 74 -12.50 -0.91 -13.25
C ARG A 74 -13.23 -0.47 -11.98
N GLY A 75 -12.49 -0.18 -10.93
CA GLY A 75 -13.03 0.22 -9.62
C GLY A 75 -11.99 0.94 -8.78
N THR A 76 -12.31 1.17 -7.51
CA THR A 76 -11.36 1.75 -6.55
C THR A 76 -10.52 0.66 -5.91
N VAL A 77 -9.21 0.86 -5.87
CA VAL A 77 -8.23 -0.06 -5.28
C VAL A 77 -7.62 0.53 -4.02
N LEU A 78 -7.60 -0.24 -2.94
CA LEU A 78 -6.83 0.00 -1.73
C LEU A 78 -5.66 -0.99 -1.67
N LEU A 79 -4.43 -0.50 -1.81
CA LEU A 79 -3.23 -1.31 -1.65
C LEU A 79 -2.74 -1.23 -0.19
N GLU A 80 -2.73 -2.35 0.52
CA GLU A 80 -2.37 -2.47 1.94
C GLU A 80 -1.38 -3.62 2.15
N ASP A 81 -0.08 -3.36 2.38
CA ASP A 81 0.59 -2.06 2.31
C ASP A 81 1.82 -2.13 1.39
N LEU A 82 2.31 -0.97 1.01
CA LEU A 82 3.46 -0.83 0.12
C LEU A 82 4.76 -1.32 0.77
N GLY A 83 4.89 -1.18 2.10
CA GLY A 83 6.06 -1.66 2.82
C GLY A 83 6.22 -3.18 2.73
N ASN A 84 5.13 -3.93 2.91
CA ASN A 84 5.13 -5.38 2.73
C ASN A 84 5.48 -5.77 1.28
N LEU A 85 4.88 -5.11 0.30
CA LEU A 85 5.16 -5.39 -1.11
C LEU A 85 6.65 -5.16 -1.45
N VAL A 86 7.22 -4.04 -0.98
CA VAL A 86 8.65 -3.74 -1.18
C VAL A 86 9.53 -4.77 -0.49
N ALA A 87 9.20 -5.18 0.74
CA ALA A 87 9.96 -6.20 1.45
C ALA A 87 9.90 -7.57 0.74
N ASN A 88 8.72 -7.97 0.28
CA ASN A 88 8.54 -9.22 -0.44
C ASN A 88 9.34 -9.22 -1.75
N GLU A 89 9.21 -8.18 -2.58
CA GLU A 89 9.95 -8.04 -3.84
C GLU A 89 11.48 -8.00 -3.63
N LEU A 90 11.93 -7.51 -2.47
CA LEU A 90 13.36 -7.40 -2.16
C LEU A 90 13.96 -8.71 -1.66
N TYR A 91 13.23 -9.45 -0.80
CA TYR A 91 13.78 -10.56 -0.04
C TYR A 91 13.27 -11.94 -0.48
N ASP A 92 12.12 -12.03 -1.14
CA ASP A 92 11.62 -13.30 -1.65
C ASP A 92 12.48 -13.77 -2.83
N PRO A 93 12.88 -15.05 -2.88
CA PRO A 93 13.65 -15.60 -4.02
C PRO A 93 12.96 -15.41 -5.38
N GLY A 94 11.64 -15.32 -5.40
CA GLY A 94 10.84 -15.05 -6.61
C GLY A 94 10.64 -13.55 -6.89
N GLY A 95 11.10 -12.66 -6.00
CA GLY A 95 10.93 -11.22 -6.13
C GLY A 95 11.94 -10.56 -7.08
N ALA A 96 11.88 -9.24 -7.15
CA ALA A 96 12.71 -8.45 -8.07
C ALA A 96 14.13 -8.13 -7.57
N GLY A 97 14.44 -8.43 -6.28
CA GLY A 97 15.74 -8.20 -5.66
C GLY A 97 16.20 -6.74 -5.79
N GLU A 98 17.38 -6.51 -6.34
CA GLU A 98 17.93 -5.15 -6.55
C GLU A 98 17.08 -4.25 -7.47
N HIS A 99 16.18 -4.83 -8.25
CA HIS A 99 15.27 -4.10 -9.15
C HIS A 99 13.90 -3.79 -8.52
N THR A 100 13.73 -4.04 -7.22
CA THR A 100 12.46 -3.90 -6.47
C THR A 100 11.78 -2.56 -6.70
N ALA A 101 12.49 -1.45 -6.54
CA ALA A 101 11.87 -0.12 -6.69
C ALA A 101 11.27 0.07 -8.10
N LYS A 102 11.99 -0.35 -9.15
CA LYS A 102 11.52 -0.29 -10.53
C LYS A 102 10.30 -1.20 -10.76
N ALA A 103 10.35 -2.43 -10.27
CA ALA A 103 9.27 -3.40 -10.43
C ALA A 103 7.98 -2.92 -9.76
N VAL A 104 8.07 -2.45 -8.51
CA VAL A 104 6.92 -1.93 -7.76
C VAL A 104 6.35 -0.68 -8.43
N LEU A 105 7.19 0.28 -8.88
CA LEU A 105 6.72 1.48 -9.57
C LEU A 105 6.02 1.14 -10.89
N THR A 106 6.55 0.20 -11.68
CA THR A 106 5.90 -0.28 -12.90
C THR A 106 4.54 -0.90 -12.59
N GLY A 107 4.44 -1.69 -11.50
CA GLY A 107 3.19 -2.28 -11.04
C GLY A 107 2.16 -1.21 -10.62
N LEU A 108 2.59 -0.21 -9.85
CA LEU A 108 1.72 0.90 -9.44
C LEU A 108 1.21 1.72 -10.64
N GLU A 109 2.04 1.94 -11.65
CA GLU A 109 1.64 2.64 -12.88
C GLU A 109 0.56 1.87 -13.65
N ARG A 110 0.76 0.56 -13.82
CA ARG A 110 -0.24 -0.31 -14.48
C ARG A 110 -1.54 -0.37 -13.70
N LEU A 111 -1.44 -0.51 -12.37
CA LEU A 111 -2.61 -0.53 -11.49
C LEU A 111 -3.39 0.79 -11.58
N ALA A 112 -2.70 1.92 -11.52
CA ALA A 112 -3.30 3.25 -11.65
C ALA A 112 -4.00 3.46 -13.01
N ALA A 113 -3.46 2.92 -14.09
CA ALA A 113 -4.08 2.98 -15.41
C ALA A 113 -5.34 2.08 -15.50
N GLY A 114 -5.36 0.97 -14.76
CA GLY A 114 -6.46 -0.02 -14.80
C GLY A 114 -7.62 0.28 -13.84
N CYS A 115 -7.44 1.12 -12.83
CA CYS A 115 -8.47 1.42 -11.83
C CYS A 115 -9.08 2.83 -12.00
N SER A 116 -10.15 3.13 -11.25
CA SER A 116 -10.75 4.48 -11.19
C SER A 116 -9.99 5.34 -10.19
N ASP A 117 -9.77 4.79 -9.00
CA ASP A 117 -9.04 5.44 -7.92
C ASP A 117 -8.05 4.44 -7.30
N LEU A 118 -6.86 4.90 -6.95
CA LEU A 118 -5.84 4.12 -6.27
C LEU A 118 -5.44 4.81 -4.97
N ILE A 119 -5.74 4.15 -3.85
CA ILE A 119 -5.30 4.55 -2.52
C ILE A 119 -4.19 3.58 -2.09
N VAL A 120 -3.01 4.11 -1.83
CA VAL A 120 -1.83 3.33 -1.42
C VAL A 120 -1.50 3.67 0.02
N VAL A 121 -1.45 2.64 0.86
CA VAL A 121 -0.98 2.75 2.26
C VAL A 121 0.50 2.42 2.31
N SER A 122 1.27 3.26 2.99
CA SER A 122 2.69 3.04 3.21
C SER A 122 3.11 3.33 4.64
N ASN A 123 4.24 2.75 5.04
CA ASN A 123 4.80 2.94 6.37
C ASN A 123 5.77 4.12 6.37
N GLU A 124 5.66 4.94 7.42
CA GLU A 124 6.65 5.96 7.76
C GLU A 124 7.64 5.35 8.74
N VAL A 125 8.82 4.98 8.25
CA VAL A 125 9.87 4.27 9.00
C VAL A 125 11.20 5.04 9.00
N PHE A 126 11.18 6.29 8.52
CA PHE A 126 12.39 7.07 8.26
C PHE A 126 12.78 8.03 9.39
N SER A 127 11.90 8.23 10.37
CA SER A 127 12.11 9.18 11.47
C SER A 127 12.97 8.62 12.63
N GLY A 128 13.45 7.39 12.53
CA GLY A 128 14.13 6.68 13.63
C GLY A 128 15.55 7.12 13.95
N GLY A 129 16.18 7.95 13.11
CA GLY A 129 17.49 8.55 13.40
C GLY A 129 18.66 7.59 13.60
N ALA A 130 18.56 6.34 13.14
CA ALA A 130 19.62 5.34 13.26
C ALA A 130 20.30 5.12 11.90
N ASP A 131 21.61 4.97 11.92
CA ASP A 131 22.38 4.56 10.74
C ASP A 131 22.18 3.05 10.50
N TYR A 132 21.16 2.74 9.70
CA TYR A 132 20.91 1.37 9.28
C TYR A 132 21.94 0.91 8.25
N VAL A 133 22.46 -0.31 8.44
CA VAL A 133 23.42 -0.94 7.53
C VAL A 133 22.85 -2.25 6.97
N GLY A 134 23.41 -2.74 5.86
CA GLY A 134 23.01 -4.03 5.26
C GLY A 134 21.60 -4.02 4.71
N ASP A 135 20.89 -5.14 4.92
CA ASP A 135 19.57 -5.41 4.34
C ASP A 135 18.50 -4.39 4.75
N THR A 136 18.52 -3.94 6.00
CA THR A 136 17.59 -2.90 6.47
C THR A 136 17.78 -1.58 5.72
N ALA A 137 19.03 -1.18 5.47
CA ALA A 137 19.32 0.04 4.70
C ALA A 137 18.88 -0.09 3.23
N GLN A 138 18.98 -1.29 2.66
CA GLN A 138 18.51 -1.56 1.30
C GLN A 138 16.98 -1.45 1.21
N TYR A 139 16.25 -2.05 2.16
CA TYR A 139 14.80 -1.93 2.26
C TYR A 139 14.35 -0.48 2.40
N LEU A 140 14.95 0.28 3.33
CA LEU A 140 14.59 1.67 3.54
C LEU A 140 14.82 2.53 2.30
N ARG A 141 15.94 2.32 1.59
CA ARG A 141 16.22 3.02 0.33
C ARG A 141 15.19 2.70 -0.75
N ALA A 142 14.85 1.41 -0.94
CA ALA A 142 13.85 0.99 -1.92
C ALA A 142 12.48 1.58 -1.60
N LEU A 143 12.03 1.48 -0.33
CA LEU A 143 10.75 2.04 0.10
C LEU A 143 10.71 3.57 -0.03
N ALA A 144 11.79 4.28 0.34
CA ALA A 144 11.89 5.72 0.17
C ALA A 144 11.80 6.13 -1.30
N GLN A 145 12.49 5.41 -2.19
CA GLN A 145 12.45 5.67 -3.63
C GLN A 145 11.04 5.50 -4.19
N VAL A 146 10.34 4.43 -3.81
CA VAL A 146 8.97 4.17 -4.25
C VAL A 146 7.99 5.22 -3.69
N ASN A 147 8.08 5.52 -2.39
CA ASN A 147 7.24 6.53 -1.75
C ASN A 147 7.39 7.90 -2.42
N ASN A 148 8.64 8.35 -2.65
CA ASN A 148 8.92 9.64 -3.26
C ASN A 148 8.40 9.72 -4.70
N ALA A 149 8.65 8.68 -5.51
CA ALA A 149 8.20 8.63 -6.90
C ALA A 149 6.67 8.59 -7.00
N PHE A 150 5.99 7.82 -6.14
CA PHE A 150 4.54 7.76 -6.11
C PHE A 150 3.92 9.08 -5.59
N ALA A 151 4.47 9.67 -4.52
CA ALA A 151 4.03 10.94 -3.97
C ALA A 151 4.13 12.08 -4.98
N ALA A 152 5.19 12.11 -5.80
CA ALA A 152 5.34 13.11 -6.86
C ALA A 152 4.17 13.09 -7.86
N ARG A 153 3.62 11.92 -8.16
CA ARG A 153 2.52 11.70 -9.12
C ARG A 153 1.14 11.70 -8.48
N ALA A 154 1.05 11.44 -7.18
CA ALA A 154 -0.22 11.39 -6.47
C ALA A 154 -0.95 12.74 -6.49
N ASP A 155 -2.28 12.71 -6.57
CA ASP A 155 -3.14 13.88 -6.42
C ASP A 155 -3.21 14.31 -4.96
N ASN A 156 -3.21 13.33 -4.04
CA ASN A 156 -3.26 13.54 -2.60
C ASN A 156 -2.12 12.80 -1.90
N VAL A 157 -1.48 13.47 -0.94
CA VAL A 157 -0.50 12.88 -0.04
C VAL A 157 -0.83 13.32 1.38
N CYS A 158 -1.09 12.37 2.26
CA CYS A 158 -1.35 12.67 3.67
C CYS A 158 -0.59 11.75 4.62
N ARG A 159 -0.25 12.28 5.79
CA ARG A 159 0.27 11.52 6.93
C ARG A 159 -0.81 11.40 7.99
N VAL A 160 -0.99 10.18 8.51
CA VAL A 160 -1.95 9.94 9.59
C VAL A 160 -1.22 9.83 10.92
N VAL A 161 -1.63 10.66 11.88
CA VAL A 161 -1.10 10.72 13.24
C VAL A 161 -2.27 10.64 14.20
N CYS A 162 -2.27 9.64 15.10
CA CYS A 162 -3.36 9.43 16.07
C CYS A 162 -4.77 9.40 15.42
N GLY A 163 -4.88 8.79 14.26
CA GLY A 163 -6.13 8.70 13.49
C GLY A 163 -6.50 9.95 12.68
N LEU A 164 -5.75 11.04 12.82
CA LEU A 164 -6.01 12.31 12.13
C LEU A 164 -5.12 12.45 10.89
N PRO A 165 -5.68 12.72 9.69
CA PRO A 165 -4.92 12.95 8.49
C PRO A 165 -4.38 14.39 8.44
N VAL A 166 -3.13 14.53 8.06
CA VAL A 166 -2.49 15.81 7.72
C VAL A 166 -2.08 15.75 6.26
N TYR A 167 -2.64 16.62 5.43
CA TYR A 167 -2.35 16.66 4.00
C TYR A 167 -1.14 17.52 3.69
N TYR A 168 -0.22 16.98 2.90
CA TYR A 168 0.94 17.67 2.33
C TYR A 168 0.71 18.06 0.87
N LYS A 169 -0.20 17.34 0.18
CA LYS A 169 -0.59 17.59 -1.21
C LYS A 169 -2.06 17.23 -1.39
N GLY A 170 -2.80 18.04 -2.12
CA GLY A 170 -4.23 17.86 -2.32
C GLY A 170 -5.03 18.02 -1.01
N GLY A 171 -6.06 17.18 -0.83
CA GLY A 171 -6.98 17.22 0.31
C GLY A 171 -8.08 18.28 0.16
N GLU A 172 -9.10 18.18 1.00
CA GLU A 172 -10.06 19.28 1.14
C GLU A 172 -9.33 20.46 1.78
N LYS A 173 -9.34 21.60 1.12
CA LYS A 173 -8.87 22.83 1.75
C LYS A 173 -9.84 23.15 2.90
N LEU A 174 -9.30 23.12 4.12
CA LEU A 174 -10.02 23.62 5.30
C LEU A 174 -10.40 25.09 5.12
#